data_05fadd0f0054ee68bc7c7c4b436317a1
#
_entry.id   05fadd0f0054ee68bc7c7c4b436317a1
#
_cell.length_a   1.000
_cell.length_b   1.000
_cell.length_c   1.000
_cell.angle_alpha   90.00
_cell.angle_beta   90.00
_cell.angle_gamma   90.00
#
_symmetry.space_group_name_H-M   'P 1'
#
loop_
_entity.id
_entity.type
_entity.pdbx_description
1 polymer ?
#
loop_
_entity_poly.entity_id
_entity_poly.type
_entity_poly.pdbx_seq_one_letter_code
_entity_poly.pdbx_strand_id
1 'polypeptide(L)'
;MTLVFEVRKENVMEIQYLGTAAAEGWPALFCDCEICRKARKTGGKELRTRTQSIVDGKILIDFPPDTYTHALKYSLQLGQIQHLLVTHSHMDHFFPVELIHRHEHFGHGAEGMLNVYGNEAVEKAFYDAVLIDRFKVHPLDNAVRFVRLKPFVDFMADGYHIIPVPADHDKRETCFIYIIEKDR
;
A
#
# COMPACT_ATOMS: atom_id res chain seq x y z
N MET A 1 10.91 -25.46 -42.29
CA MET A 1 10.87 -25.86 -40.85
C MET A 1 11.43 -24.68 -40.06
N THR A 2 10.54 -23.79 -39.63
CA THR A 2 10.93 -22.55 -38.95
C THR A 2 10.96 -22.87 -37.42
N LEU A 3 12.16 -22.88 -36.87
CA LEU A 3 12.34 -23.02 -35.42
C LEU A 3 11.92 -21.69 -34.78
N VAL A 4 10.74 -21.68 -34.12
CA VAL A 4 10.30 -20.57 -33.25
C VAL A 4 10.96 -20.84 -31.89
N PHE A 5 11.97 -20.05 -31.57
CA PHE A 5 12.49 -20.00 -30.19
C PHE A 5 11.51 -19.20 -29.34
N GLU A 6 10.71 -19.86 -28.51
CA GLU A 6 10.03 -19.19 -27.40
C GLU A 6 11.10 -18.72 -26.41
N VAL A 7 11.38 -17.43 -26.41
CA VAL A 7 12.09 -16.78 -25.33
C VAL A 7 11.18 -16.89 -24.10
N ARG A 8 11.49 -17.79 -23.16
CA ARG A 8 10.86 -17.77 -21.84
C ARG A 8 11.07 -16.38 -21.28
N LYS A 9 9.97 -15.63 -21.09
CA LYS A 9 10.01 -14.43 -20.25
C LYS A 9 10.50 -14.93 -18.88
N GLU A 10 11.73 -14.56 -18.53
CA GLU A 10 12.20 -14.74 -17.17
C GLU A 10 11.14 -14.13 -16.24
N ASN A 11 10.86 -14.79 -15.13
CA ASN A 11 9.93 -14.33 -14.11
C ASN A 11 10.52 -13.11 -13.39
N VAL A 12 10.62 -11.98 -14.10
CA VAL A 12 11.11 -10.72 -13.54
C VAL A 12 10.00 -10.14 -12.67
N MET A 13 10.29 -9.96 -11.40
CA MET A 13 9.41 -9.24 -10.49
C MET A 13 9.54 -7.74 -10.75
N GLU A 14 8.41 -7.06 -10.93
CA GLU A 14 8.36 -5.62 -11.16
C GLU A 14 7.90 -4.88 -9.90
N ILE A 15 8.61 -3.84 -9.50
CA ILE A 15 8.15 -2.89 -8.49
C ILE A 15 7.90 -1.53 -9.13
N GLN A 16 6.69 -1.02 -8.95
CA GLN A 16 6.29 0.31 -9.39
C GLN A 16 6.12 1.24 -8.19
N TYR A 17 6.90 2.34 -8.17
CA TYR A 17 6.73 3.41 -7.19
C TYR A 17 5.60 4.34 -7.62
N LEU A 18 4.57 4.49 -6.77
CA LEU A 18 3.39 5.30 -7.01
C LEU A 18 3.56 6.71 -6.44
N GLY A 19 4.20 6.80 -5.27
CA GLY A 19 4.58 8.02 -4.58
C GLY A 19 5.92 7.85 -3.87
N THR A 20 6.63 8.95 -3.62
CA THR A 20 8.02 8.93 -3.08
C THR A 20 8.32 10.06 -2.09
N ALA A 21 7.32 10.81 -1.65
CA ALA A 21 7.49 11.84 -0.64
C ALA A 21 7.28 11.28 0.77
N ALA A 22 7.77 12.03 1.76
CA ALA A 22 7.48 11.83 3.17
C ALA A 22 6.09 12.40 3.54
N ALA A 23 5.78 12.46 4.84
CA ALA A 23 4.47 12.82 5.39
C ALA A 23 3.88 14.12 4.84
N GLU A 24 4.71 15.13 4.63
CA GLU A 24 4.28 16.45 4.17
C GLU A 24 3.92 16.48 2.68
N GLY A 25 4.31 15.47 1.91
CA GLY A 25 4.28 15.53 0.45
C GLY A 25 5.38 16.44 -0.12
N TRP A 26 5.47 16.54 -1.44
CA TRP A 26 6.38 17.48 -2.09
C TRP A 26 5.73 18.14 -3.31
N PRO A 27 5.62 19.49 -3.38
CA PRO A 27 5.95 20.46 -2.32
C PRO A 27 5.09 20.25 -1.07
N ALA A 28 5.66 20.59 0.11
CA ALA A 28 5.03 20.29 1.38
C ALA A 28 3.69 21.04 1.57
N LEU A 29 2.72 20.36 2.17
CA LEU A 29 1.30 20.70 2.19
C LEU A 29 1.02 22.15 2.66
N PHE A 30 1.63 22.59 3.76
CA PHE A 30 1.47 23.93 4.32
C PHE A 30 2.69 24.84 4.13
N CYS A 31 3.67 24.44 3.28
CA CYS A 31 4.89 25.18 3.09
C CYS A 31 4.78 26.16 1.92
N ASP A 32 5.08 27.43 2.17
CA ASP A 32 5.14 28.48 1.14
C ASP A 32 6.54 29.09 0.98
N CYS A 33 7.61 28.35 1.29
CA CYS A 33 8.97 28.76 1.03
C CYS A 33 9.25 28.85 -0.48
N GLU A 34 10.32 29.54 -0.85
CA GLU A 34 10.71 29.76 -2.25
C GLU A 34 10.82 28.42 -3.03
N ILE A 35 11.40 27.39 -2.40
CA ILE A 35 11.60 26.08 -3.05
C ILE A 35 10.26 25.40 -3.29
N CYS A 36 9.34 25.40 -2.34
CA CYS A 36 8.02 24.83 -2.52
C CYS A 36 7.18 25.58 -3.56
N ARG A 37 7.26 26.92 -3.59
CA ARG A 37 6.63 27.73 -4.65
C ARG A 37 7.20 27.41 -6.03
N LYS A 38 8.53 27.28 -6.12
CA LYS A 38 9.19 26.88 -7.37
C LYS A 38 8.75 25.49 -7.82
N ALA A 39 8.70 24.52 -6.92
CA ALA A 39 8.26 23.16 -7.22
C ALA A 39 6.81 23.15 -7.75
N ARG A 40 5.87 23.88 -7.11
CA ARG A 40 4.48 24.02 -7.59
C ARG A 40 4.42 24.63 -9.00
N LYS A 41 5.25 25.64 -9.28
CA LYS A 41 5.29 26.29 -10.59
C LYS A 41 5.89 25.38 -11.66
N THR A 42 6.93 24.61 -11.32
CA THR A 42 7.59 23.70 -12.26
C THR A 42 6.72 22.48 -12.60
N GLY A 43 6.03 21.93 -11.60
CA GLY A 43 5.19 20.75 -11.80
C GLY A 43 5.96 19.49 -12.16
N GLY A 44 5.31 18.52 -12.78
CA GLY A 44 5.93 17.29 -13.26
C GLY A 44 6.66 16.52 -12.14
N LYS A 45 7.96 16.26 -12.29
CA LYS A 45 8.79 15.51 -11.33
C LYS A 45 8.91 16.18 -9.96
N GLU A 46 8.63 17.48 -9.88
CA GLU A 46 8.66 18.25 -8.64
C GLU A 46 7.38 18.11 -7.82
N LEU A 47 6.41 17.33 -8.29
CA LEU A 47 5.21 16.99 -7.53
C LEU A 47 5.29 15.54 -7.12
N ARG A 48 5.46 15.28 -5.81
CA ARG A 48 5.54 13.93 -5.27
C ARG A 48 4.50 13.73 -4.19
N THR A 49 3.71 12.73 -4.37
CA THR A 49 2.77 12.20 -3.38
C THR A 49 3.49 11.34 -2.35
N ARG A 50 2.85 11.06 -1.22
CA ARG A 50 3.39 10.22 -0.14
C ARG A 50 3.72 8.83 -0.66
N THR A 51 4.68 8.19 0.03
CA THR A 51 5.23 6.92 -0.42
C THR A 51 4.18 5.81 -0.52
N GLN A 52 4.20 5.12 -1.64
CA GLN A 52 3.44 3.90 -1.91
C GLN A 52 4.09 3.17 -3.08
N SER A 53 4.05 1.85 -3.07
CA SER A 53 4.48 1.05 -4.21
C SER A 53 3.60 -0.17 -4.41
N ILE A 54 3.72 -0.79 -5.58
CA ILE A 54 3.01 -2.02 -5.93
C ILE A 54 3.97 -2.99 -6.61
N VAL A 55 3.89 -4.26 -6.24
CA VAL A 55 4.70 -5.34 -6.81
C VAL A 55 3.84 -6.18 -7.74
N ASP A 56 4.27 -6.33 -8.99
CA ASP A 56 3.62 -7.09 -10.08
C ASP A 56 2.12 -6.76 -10.26
N GLY A 57 1.67 -5.56 -9.84
CA GLY A 57 0.26 -5.18 -9.86
C GLY A 57 -0.62 -5.93 -8.83
N LYS A 58 -0.04 -6.67 -7.89
CA LYS A 58 -0.74 -7.61 -6.99
C LYS A 58 -0.60 -7.30 -5.51
N ILE A 59 0.60 -6.92 -5.07
CA ILE A 59 0.91 -6.62 -3.67
C ILE A 59 1.12 -5.13 -3.53
N LEU A 60 0.22 -4.48 -2.81
CA LEU A 60 0.35 -3.06 -2.49
C LEU A 60 1.19 -2.90 -1.22
N ILE A 61 2.13 -1.96 -1.22
CA ILE A 61 2.95 -1.62 -0.06
C ILE A 61 2.59 -0.20 0.36
N ASP A 62 2.11 -0.07 1.60
CA ASP A 62 1.52 1.11 2.22
C ASP A 62 0.21 1.59 1.57
N PHE A 63 -0.55 2.37 2.33
CA PHE A 63 -1.88 2.86 1.95
C PHE A 63 -2.07 4.31 2.46
N PRO A 64 -1.35 5.29 1.85
CA PRO A 64 -1.42 6.69 2.23
C PRO A 64 -2.73 7.35 1.77
N PRO A 65 -3.06 8.58 2.25
CA PRO A 65 -4.20 9.35 1.75
C PRO A 65 -4.18 9.59 0.23
N ASP A 66 -3.00 9.50 -0.38
CA ASP A 66 -2.82 9.69 -1.83
C ASP A 66 -3.23 8.47 -2.67
N THR A 67 -3.62 7.35 -2.05
CA THR A 67 -3.94 6.08 -2.74
C THR A 67 -4.99 6.26 -3.83
N TYR A 68 -6.04 7.05 -3.58
CA TYR A 68 -7.04 7.35 -4.62
C TYR A 68 -6.42 8.08 -5.83
N THR A 69 -5.57 9.07 -5.58
CA THR A 69 -4.83 9.78 -6.63
C THR A 69 -3.93 8.84 -7.42
N HIS A 70 -3.24 7.92 -6.73
CA HIS A 70 -2.41 6.90 -7.37
C HIS A 70 -3.24 5.96 -8.24
N ALA A 71 -4.40 5.52 -7.75
CA ALA A 71 -5.30 4.66 -8.51
C ALA A 71 -5.72 5.31 -9.83
N LEU A 72 -6.10 6.58 -9.81
CA LEU A 72 -6.46 7.32 -11.01
C LEU A 72 -5.27 7.52 -11.96
N LYS A 73 -4.13 7.95 -11.42
CA LYS A 73 -2.94 8.30 -12.21
C LYS A 73 -2.32 7.10 -12.92
N TYR A 74 -2.32 5.95 -12.24
CA TYR A 74 -1.67 4.73 -12.73
C TYR A 74 -2.67 3.66 -13.19
N SER A 75 -3.97 3.99 -13.21
CA SER A 75 -5.06 3.06 -13.60
C SER A 75 -5.06 1.76 -12.78
N LEU A 76 -4.81 1.86 -11.46
CA LEU A 76 -4.75 0.70 -10.59
C LEU A 76 -6.15 0.11 -10.38
N GLN A 77 -6.25 -1.20 -10.48
CA GLN A 77 -7.48 -1.94 -10.20
C GLN A 77 -7.51 -2.35 -8.71
N LEU A 78 -7.70 -1.37 -7.81
CA LEU A 78 -7.65 -1.62 -6.35
C LEU A 78 -8.66 -2.68 -5.89
N GLY A 79 -9.78 -2.85 -6.59
CA GLY A 79 -10.75 -3.91 -6.32
C GLY A 79 -10.20 -5.33 -6.49
N GLN A 80 -9.16 -5.51 -7.28
CA GLN A 80 -8.51 -6.80 -7.54
C GLN A 80 -7.35 -7.08 -6.59
N ILE A 81 -6.86 -6.08 -5.85
CA ILE A 81 -5.77 -6.24 -4.90
C ILE A 81 -6.26 -7.01 -3.68
N GLN A 82 -5.55 -8.09 -3.33
CA GLN A 82 -5.87 -8.93 -2.18
C GLN A 82 -4.81 -8.89 -1.07
N HIS A 83 -3.69 -8.21 -1.30
CA HIS A 83 -2.58 -8.14 -0.36
C HIS A 83 -2.08 -6.71 -0.21
N LEU A 84 -2.16 -6.18 1.02
CA LEU A 84 -1.65 -4.88 1.42
C LEU A 84 -0.65 -5.05 2.56
N LEU A 85 0.63 -4.81 2.31
CA LEU A 85 1.69 -4.79 3.30
C LEU A 85 1.83 -3.38 3.85
N VAL A 86 1.72 -3.21 5.16
CA VAL A 86 1.86 -1.89 5.80
C VAL A 86 3.15 -1.87 6.60
N THR A 87 4.02 -0.91 6.30
CA THR A 87 5.33 -0.79 6.95
C THR A 87 5.21 -0.36 8.41
N HIS A 88 4.35 0.62 8.71
CA HIS A 88 4.10 1.12 10.05
C HIS A 88 2.82 1.99 10.08
N SER A 89 2.41 2.44 11.29
CA SER A 89 1.10 3.04 11.50
C SER A 89 0.98 4.54 11.22
N HIS A 90 2.05 5.22 10.81
CA HIS A 90 1.97 6.64 10.47
C HIS A 90 0.99 6.89 9.33
N MET A 91 0.21 7.97 9.43
CA MET A 91 -0.89 8.25 8.51
C MET A 91 -0.48 8.49 7.06
N ASP A 92 0.78 8.82 6.82
CA ASP A 92 1.35 8.95 5.47
C ASP A 92 1.75 7.59 4.84
N HIS A 93 1.76 6.53 5.65
CA HIS A 93 1.94 5.13 5.22
C HIS A 93 0.66 4.32 5.36
N PHE A 94 -0.20 4.66 6.33
CA PHE A 94 -1.43 3.93 6.54
C PHE A 94 -2.60 4.84 6.91
N PHE A 95 -3.51 5.03 5.96
CA PHE A 95 -4.75 5.81 6.12
C PHE A 95 -5.98 4.88 5.99
N PRO A 96 -6.26 4.06 7.01
CA PRO A 96 -7.21 2.95 6.94
C PRO A 96 -8.67 3.37 6.79
N VAL A 97 -9.01 4.63 7.03
CA VAL A 97 -10.39 5.14 6.92
C VAL A 97 -10.99 4.84 5.53
N GLU A 98 -10.18 4.88 4.48
CA GLU A 98 -10.64 4.64 3.12
C GLU A 98 -10.87 3.15 2.79
N LEU A 99 -10.38 2.22 3.62
CA LEU A 99 -10.60 0.79 3.42
C LEU A 99 -12.08 0.40 3.49
N ILE A 100 -12.91 1.23 4.14
CA ILE A 100 -14.37 1.05 4.18
C ILE A 100 -14.98 0.99 2.77
N HIS A 101 -14.40 1.72 1.82
CA HIS A 101 -14.90 1.77 0.45
C HIS A 101 -14.75 0.43 -0.31
N ARG A 102 -14.07 -0.56 0.28
CA ARG A 102 -14.05 -1.92 -0.26
C ARG A 102 -15.34 -2.71 0.05
N HIS A 103 -16.13 -2.25 1.01
CA HIS A 103 -17.43 -2.86 1.31
C HIS A 103 -18.39 -2.73 0.13
N GLU A 104 -19.23 -3.74 -0.07
CA GLU A 104 -20.17 -3.84 -1.20
C GLU A 104 -21.15 -2.65 -1.35
N HIS A 105 -21.38 -1.88 -0.28
CA HIS A 105 -22.17 -0.65 -0.34
C HIS A 105 -21.51 0.48 -1.15
N PHE A 106 -20.18 0.45 -1.27
CA PHE A 106 -19.41 1.48 -1.95
C PHE A 106 -18.71 0.95 -3.20
N GLY A 107 -18.09 -0.24 -3.09
CA GLY A 107 -17.32 -0.86 -4.15
C GLY A 107 -17.98 -2.12 -4.68
N HIS A 108 -18.51 -2.07 -5.90
CA HIS A 108 -19.06 -3.26 -6.55
C HIS A 108 -17.98 -3.97 -7.35
N GLY A 109 -17.96 -5.31 -7.29
CA GLY A 109 -17.05 -6.14 -8.07
C GLY A 109 -15.62 -6.22 -7.52
N ALA A 110 -15.40 -5.90 -6.25
CA ALA A 110 -14.13 -6.20 -5.59
C ALA A 110 -13.96 -7.72 -5.48
N GLU A 111 -12.79 -8.22 -5.92
CA GLU A 111 -12.51 -9.64 -5.94
C GLU A 111 -11.86 -10.11 -4.64
N GLY A 112 -12.50 -11.08 -3.99
CA GLY A 112 -11.97 -11.71 -2.77
C GLY A 112 -11.76 -10.76 -1.60
N MET A 113 -11.06 -11.23 -0.59
CA MET A 113 -10.77 -10.50 0.62
C MET A 113 -9.42 -9.75 0.52
N LEU A 114 -9.40 -8.49 0.93
CA LEU A 114 -8.14 -7.78 1.11
C LEU A 114 -7.53 -8.17 2.46
N ASN A 115 -6.36 -8.76 2.43
CA ASN A 115 -5.57 -9.03 3.62
C ASN A 115 -4.63 -7.85 3.88
N VAL A 116 -4.80 -7.19 5.00
CA VAL A 116 -3.93 -6.10 5.48
C VAL A 116 -2.94 -6.69 6.47
N TYR A 117 -1.67 -6.63 6.14
CA TYR A 117 -0.58 -7.18 6.94
C TYR A 117 0.16 -6.04 7.63
N GLY A 118 0.40 -6.18 8.94
CA GLY A 118 1.10 -5.14 9.69
C GLY A 118 1.43 -5.55 11.12
N ASN A 119 2.05 -4.63 11.85
CA ASN A 119 2.35 -4.78 13.26
C ASN A 119 1.13 -4.50 14.15
N GLU A 120 1.31 -4.52 15.47
CA GLU A 120 0.24 -4.27 16.45
C GLU A 120 -0.31 -2.84 16.40
N ALA A 121 0.53 -1.83 16.13
CA ALA A 121 0.09 -0.44 16.01
C ALA A 121 -0.74 -0.21 14.74
N VAL A 122 -0.35 -0.85 13.64
CA VAL A 122 -1.12 -0.86 12.39
C VAL A 122 -2.47 -1.54 12.60
N GLU A 123 -2.50 -2.67 13.32
CA GLU A 123 -3.75 -3.35 13.68
C GLU A 123 -4.68 -2.46 14.50
N LYS A 124 -4.12 -1.77 15.50
CA LYS A 124 -4.89 -0.83 16.30
C LYS A 124 -5.46 0.30 15.46
N ALA A 125 -4.64 0.92 14.59
CA ALA A 125 -5.08 1.97 13.69
C ALA A 125 -6.18 1.50 12.74
N PHE A 126 -6.11 0.26 12.25
CA PHE A 126 -7.13 -0.36 11.42
C PHE A 126 -8.47 -0.46 12.16
N TYR A 127 -8.49 -1.05 13.36
CA TYR A 127 -9.73 -1.20 14.11
C TYR A 127 -10.29 0.14 14.61
N ASP A 128 -9.44 1.07 15.04
CA ASP A 128 -9.87 2.42 15.41
C ASP A 128 -10.57 3.13 14.24
N ALA A 129 -10.06 3.00 13.03
CA ALA A 129 -10.66 3.61 11.84
C ALA A 129 -12.02 2.99 11.49
N VAL A 130 -12.16 1.68 11.58
CA VAL A 130 -13.42 0.96 11.33
C VAL A 130 -14.50 1.34 12.36
N LEU A 131 -14.12 1.60 13.62
CA LEU A 131 -15.04 2.00 14.69
C LEU A 131 -15.53 3.45 14.56
N ILE A 132 -14.77 4.33 13.88
CA ILE A 132 -15.14 5.74 13.66
C ILE A 132 -16.27 5.86 12.65
N ASP A 133 -16.54 4.83 11.87
CA ASP A 133 -17.57 4.88 10.85
C ASP A 133 -18.97 5.05 11.44
N ARG A 134 -19.52 6.26 11.29
CA ARG A 134 -20.88 6.61 11.69
C ARG A 134 -21.95 5.91 10.86
N PHE A 135 -21.60 5.31 9.75
CA PHE A 135 -22.57 4.68 8.84
C PHE A 135 -23.01 3.30 9.30
N LYS A 136 -22.51 2.80 10.43
CA LYS A 136 -22.85 1.47 10.99
C LYS A 136 -22.75 0.35 9.94
N VAL A 137 -21.84 0.47 9.00
CA VAL A 137 -21.56 -0.60 8.05
C VAL A 137 -20.86 -1.68 8.85
N HIS A 138 -21.60 -2.65 9.27
CA HIS A 138 -21.12 -3.84 9.98
C HIS A 138 -20.20 -4.66 9.08
N PRO A 139 -19.42 -5.50 9.69
CA PRO A 139 -17.98 -5.34 9.73
C PRO A 139 -17.41 -5.57 8.35
N LEU A 140 -16.25 -4.97 8.06
CA LEU A 140 -15.40 -5.27 6.91
C LEU A 140 -15.02 -6.76 6.78
N ASP A 141 -15.53 -7.62 7.68
CA ASP A 141 -15.21 -9.05 7.83
C ASP A 141 -15.28 -9.85 6.53
N ASN A 142 -16.14 -9.43 5.59
CA ASN A 142 -16.24 -10.08 4.27
C ASN A 142 -15.43 -9.38 3.17
N ALA A 143 -14.86 -8.21 3.45
CA ALA A 143 -14.15 -7.40 2.47
C ALA A 143 -12.67 -7.18 2.81
N VAL A 144 -12.37 -6.99 4.10
CA VAL A 144 -11.00 -6.69 4.58
C VAL A 144 -10.72 -7.49 5.84
N ARG A 145 -9.55 -8.11 5.93
CA ARG A 145 -9.08 -8.85 7.10
C ARG A 145 -7.71 -8.35 7.51
N PHE A 146 -7.48 -8.16 8.79
CA PHE A 146 -6.16 -7.85 9.34
C PHE A 146 -5.38 -9.14 9.67
N VAL A 147 -4.10 -9.14 9.34
CA VAL A 147 -3.15 -10.23 9.64
C VAL A 147 -1.95 -9.64 10.38
N ARG A 148 -1.86 -9.91 11.68
CA ARG A 148 -0.76 -9.43 12.51
C ARG A 148 0.52 -10.16 12.17
N LEU A 149 1.56 -9.41 11.80
CA LEU A 149 2.89 -9.93 11.52
C LEU A 149 3.78 -9.92 12.77
N LYS A 150 4.77 -10.83 12.76
CA LYS A 150 5.87 -10.86 13.72
C LYS A 150 7.20 -10.72 12.97
N PRO A 151 8.20 -10.03 13.56
CA PRO A 151 9.52 -9.93 12.97
C PRO A 151 10.09 -11.29 12.57
N PHE A 152 10.65 -11.39 11.37
CA PHE A 152 11.32 -12.58 10.82
C PHE A 152 10.44 -13.83 10.68
N VAL A 153 9.13 -13.73 10.88
CA VAL A 153 8.19 -14.82 10.60
C VAL A 153 7.66 -14.64 9.20
N ASP A 154 8.14 -15.43 8.29
CA ASP A 154 7.79 -15.41 6.88
C ASP A 154 6.38 -15.96 6.61
N PHE A 155 5.84 -15.60 5.46
CA PHE A 155 4.54 -16.09 4.99
C PHE A 155 4.46 -16.06 3.46
N MET A 156 3.48 -16.80 2.93
CA MET A 156 3.17 -16.81 1.50
C MET A 156 1.95 -15.95 1.18
N ALA A 157 2.04 -15.14 0.12
CA ALA A 157 0.92 -14.36 -0.42
C ALA A 157 0.99 -14.37 -1.95
N ASP A 158 0.00 -14.95 -2.61
CA ASP A 158 -0.15 -15.02 -4.07
C ASP A 158 1.13 -15.49 -4.82
N GLY A 159 1.82 -16.50 -4.27
CA GLY A 159 3.06 -17.05 -4.85
C GLY A 159 4.32 -16.22 -4.53
N TYR A 160 4.23 -15.27 -3.61
CA TYR A 160 5.38 -14.55 -3.08
C TYR A 160 5.71 -15.01 -1.68
N HIS A 161 6.99 -15.28 -1.42
CA HIS A 161 7.54 -15.51 -0.10
C HIS A 161 7.92 -14.15 0.50
N ILE A 162 7.36 -13.79 1.66
CA ILE A 162 7.48 -12.46 2.25
C ILE A 162 8.02 -12.58 3.66
N ILE A 163 9.07 -11.82 3.96
CA ILE A 163 9.72 -11.77 5.27
C ILE A 163 9.64 -10.36 5.82
N PRO A 164 8.90 -10.10 6.93
CA PRO A 164 8.90 -8.81 7.61
C PRO A 164 10.18 -8.65 8.44
N VAL A 165 10.98 -7.66 8.12
CA VAL A 165 12.25 -7.35 8.81
C VAL A 165 12.09 -6.05 9.59
N PRO A 166 12.44 -6.00 10.89
CA PRO A 166 12.36 -4.80 11.69
C PRO A 166 13.21 -3.66 11.13
N ALA A 167 12.65 -2.46 11.09
CA ALA A 167 13.34 -1.23 10.72
C ALA A 167 13.48 -0.29 11.93
N ASP A 168 14.64 0.35 12.05
CA ASP A 168 14.87 1.37 13.08
C ASP A 168 14.32 2.72 12.60
N HIS A 169 13.04 2.98 12.89
CA HIS A 169 12.33 4.19 12.48
C HIS A 169 11.58 4.84 13.65
N ASP A 170 10.46 4.27 14.11
CA ASP A 170 9.72 4.77 15.26
C ASP A 170 9.90 3.81 16.45
N LYS A 171 10.38 4.33 17.59
CA LYS A 171 10.61 3.52 18.80
C LYS A 171 9.32 3.09 19.51
N ARG A 172 8.16 3.62 19.10
CA ARG A 172 6.86 3.33 19.71
C ARG A 172 6.19 2.09 19.09
N GLU A 173 6.69 1.61 17.95
CA GLU A 173 6.16 0.44 17.26
C GLU A 173 7.26 -0.33 16.52
N THR A 174 6.98 -1.56 16.12
CA THR A 174 7.88 -2.34 15.26
C THR A 174 7.60 -1.99 13.81
N CYS A 175 8.34 -1.02 13.26
CA CYS A 175 8.27 -0.74 11.83
C CYS A 175 8.85 -1.88 11.01
N PHE A 176 8.31 -2.14 9.82
CA PHE A 176 8.79 -3.18 8.91
C PHE A 176 9.35 -2.63 7.61
N ILE A 177 10.36 -3.31 7.11
CA ILE A 177 10.69 -3.42 5.70
C ILE A 177 10.39 -4.86 5.27
N TYR A 178 10.15 -5.10 3.99
CA TYR A 178 9.76 -6.41 3.49
C TYR A 178 10.79 -6.94 2.51
N ILE A 179 11.25 -8.18 2.74
CA ILE A 179 11.92 -8.97 1.71
C ILE A 179 10.82 -9.71 0.97
N ILE A 180 10.76 -9.56 -0.35
CA ILE A 180 9.74 -10.19 -1.19
C ILE A 180 10.46 -11.01 -2.25
N GLU A 181 10.21 -12.29 -2.28
CA GLU A 181 10.78 -13.24 -3.22
C GLU A 181 9.63 -13.90 -3.99
N LYS A 182 9.77 -13.99 -5.30
CA LYS A 182 8.80 -14.68 -6.14
C LYS A 182 9.25 -16.11 -6.35
N ASP A 183 8.38 -17.09 -6.10
CA ASP A 183 8.69 -18.49 -6.40
C ASP A 183 9.04 -18.66 -7.89
N ARG A 184 10.10 -19.42 -8.13
CA ARG A 184 10.63 -19.69 -9.46
C ARG A 184 9.87 -20.83 -10.15
#